data_d8f209529e9bbed0002dfcf0d43c4827
#
_entry.id   d8f209529e9bbed0002dfcf0d43c4827
#
_cell.length_a   1.000
_cell.length_b   1.000
_cell.length_c   1.000
_cell.angle_alpha   90.00
_cell.angle_beta   90.00
_cell.angle_gamma   90.00
#
_symmetry.space_group_name_H-M   'P 1'
#
loop_
_entity.id
_entity.type
_entity.pdbx_description
1 polymer ?
#
loop_
_entity_poly.entity_id
_entity_poly.type
_entity_poly.pdbx_seq_one_letter_code
_entity_poly.pdbx_strand_id
1 'polypeptide(L)'
;AIEPLTVKNTDRYSETQDYGYDLLPSPEPDRPAPFFFSVRVPDGNYRVVVTLGSRTRAGHTTVRAESRRLMVENVATRKGEYKQVVFTVNKHTPRINAQERVLIKPREEKKLNWDDKLTLEFNGESPACAAIQIEPVDDVPTLYLCGNSTVVDQDDEPWASWGQMITCMMDEGVCVANYAESGEAANTFIAAGRLAKALSGMKAGDYLFVEFGHNDQKQKGPGKGAYYSFATALKTFIDEARRRGATPVFVTPTQRRVFQDGRIRETHEDYPEAMRWVAEREQVKVIELHDMTRTLFETLGKEGSKKAFVHYPAGTFPGQAQAFADNTHFNPYGAYQIARCLTEGLKMQLPELAKHIRPAYGPYRPDRPDNPDTFRWYASPFVDLQKPDGN
;
A
#
# COMPACT_ATOMS: atom_id res chain seq x y z
N ALA A 1 -12.80 2.88 32.20
CA ALA A 1 -12.76 3.82 31.06
C ALA A 1 -11.39 4.49 31.07
N ILE A 2 -10.72 4.50 29.90
CA ILE A 2 -9.46 5.22 29.74
C ILE A 2 -9.82 6.70 29.61
N GLU A 3 -9.25 7.55 30.47
CA GLU A 3 -9.44 8.99 30.32
C GLU A 3 -8.69 9.49 29.10
N PRO A 4 -9.35 10.26 28.21
CA PRO A 4 -8.67 10.80 27.03
C PRO A 4 -7.62 11.84 27.43
N LEU A 5 -6.46 11.73 26.79
CA LEU A 5 -5.40 12.72 26.94
C LEU A 5 -5.74 13.94 26.07
N THR A 6 -5.72 15.15 26.68
CA THR A 6 -5.88 16.38 25.91
C THR A 6 -4.55 16.78 25.28
N VAL A 7 -4.52 16.78 23.93
CA VAL A 7 -3.34 17.18 23.15
C VAL A 7 -3.39 18.70 22.88
N LYS A 8 -2.29 19.36 23.15
CA LYS A 8 -2.10 20.79 22.86
C LYS A 8 -1.39 20.97 21.53
N ASN A 9 -1.62 22.09 20.87
CA ASN A 9 -0.92 22.40 19.61
C ASN A 9 0.61 22.46 19.75
N THR A 10 1.11 22.64 20.97
CA THR A 10 2.54 22.64 21.30
C THR A 10 3.11 21.24 21.56
N ASP A 11 2.27 20.22 21.65
CA ASP A 11 2.72 18.86 21.92
C ASP A 11 3.34 18.27 20.66
N ARG A 12 4.67 18.25 20.63
CA ARG A 12 5.44 17.67 19.54
C ARG A 12 5.89 16.26 19.92
N TYR A 13 5.86 15.36 18.93
CA TYR A 13 6.43 14.03 19.12
C TYR A 13 7.92 14.14 19.49
N SER A 14 8.32 13.38 20.49
CA SER A 14 9.71 13.18 20.88
C SER A 14 9.86 11.81 21.52
N GLU A 15 11.09 11.33 21.62
CA GLU A 15 11.39 10.04 22.27
C GLU A 15 11.02 10.02 23.76
N THR A 16 10.90 11.18 24.38
CA THR A 16 10.53 11.32 25.79
C THR A 16 9.03 11.52 26.00
N GLN A 17 8.31 12.01 25.00
CA GLN A 17 6.87 12.27 25.08
C GLN A 17 6.04 11.13 24.49
N ASP A 18 6.59 10.39 23.53
CA ASP A 18 5.97 9.24 22.86
C ASP A 18 4.72 9.54 22.03
N TYR A 19 4.26 10.79 21.95
CA TYR A 19 3.15 11.21 21.09
C TYR A 19 3.24 12.70 20.76
N GLY A 20 2.55 13.10 19.72
CA GLY A 20 2.38 14.51 19.38
C GLY A 20 2.35 14.77 17.88
N TYR A 21 2.18 16.04 17.53
CA TYR A 21 2.33 16.50 16.17
C TYR A 21 3.76 16.25 15.67
N ASP A 22 3.89 15.83 14.43
CA ASP A 22 5.17 15.40 13.87
C ASP A 22 5.31 15.90 12.43
N LEU A 23 6.54 15.93 11.92
CA LEU A 23 6.92 16.23 10.53
C LEU A 23 6.55 17.61 10.01
N LEU A 24 5.34 18.09 10.26
CA LEU A 24 4.85 19.42 9.90
C LEU A 24 4.44 20.19 11.15
N PRO A 25 4.30 21.53 11.07
CA PRO A 25 3.70 22.31 12.15
C PRO A 25 2.28 21.83 12.46
N SER A 26 1.86 21.95 13.71
CA SER A 26 0.47 21.70 14.08
C SER A 26 -0.45 22.73 13.42
N PRO A 27 -1.66 22.32 12.99
CA PRO A 27 -2.58 23.22 12.31
C PRO A 27 -3.13 24.29 13.27
N GLU A 28 -3.34 25.48 12.74
CA GLU A 28 -4.08 26.54 13.47
C GLU A 28 -5.59 26.27 13.35
N PRO A 29 -6.40 26.57 14.40
CA PRO A 29 -7.83 26.28 14.38
C PRO A 29 -8.58 26.88 13.19
N ASP A 30 -8.22 28.07 12.75
CA ASP A 30 -8.88 28.81 11.69
C ASP A 30 -8.16 28.72 10.33
N ARG A 31 -7.04 28.01 10.27
CA ARG A 31 -6.25 27.79 9.05
C ARG A 31 -5.97 26.30 8.88
N PRO A 32 -6.95 25.55 8.37
CA PRO A 32 -6.77 24.12 8.17
C PRO A 32 -5.63 23.87 7.18
N ALA A 33 -4.74 22.97 7.56
CA ALA A 33 -3.61 22.54 6.77
C ALA A 33 -3.32 21.07 7.06
N PRO A 34 -2.68 20.34 6.16
CA PRO A 34 -2.23 18.98 6.44
C PRO A 34 -1.35 18.93 7.68
N PHE A 35 -1.51 17.87 8.47
CA PHE A 35 -0.68 17.63 9.64
C PHE A 35 -0.47 16.14 9.87
N PHE A 36 0.59 15.83 10.62
CA PHE A 36 0.93 14.48 11.05
C PHE A 36 0.84 14.38 12.55
N PHE A 37 0.39 13.22 13.01
CA PHE A 37 0.38 12.88 14.42
C PHE A 37 1.00 11.51 14.61
N SER A 38 1.97 11.40 15.51
CA SER A 38 2.70 10.17 15.77
C SER A 38 2.55 9.70 17.20
N VAL A 39 2.50 8.39 17.38
CA VAL A 39 2.46 7.74 18.70
C VAL A 39 3.43 6.56 18.68
N ARG A 40 4.30 6.47 19.67
CA ARG A 40 5.18 5.31 19.84
C ARG A 40 4.34 4.12 20.27
N VAL A 41 4.43 3.03 19.52
CA VAL A 41 3.77 1.77 19.82
C VAL A 41 4.65 0.59 19.40
N PRO A 42 4.55 -0.57 20.07
CA PRO A 42 5.24 -1.79 19.65
C PRO A 42 4.81 -2.27 18.25
N ASP A 43 5.59 -3.17 17.67
CA ASP A 43 5.19 -3.86 16.44
C ASP A 43 3.88 -4.61 16.66
N GLY A 44 2.97 -4.53 15.69
CA GLY A 44 1.69 -5.22 15.75
C GLY A 44 0.60 -4.54 14.95
N ASN A 45 -0.61 -5.05 15.13
CA ASN A 45 -1.81 -4.51 14.53
C ASN A 45 -2.56 -3.65 15.55
N TYR A 46 -3.13 -2.55 15.06
CA TYR A 46 -3.87 -1.60 15.90
C TYR A 46 -5.19 -1.23 15.26
N ARG A 47 -6.22 -1.25 16.08
CA ARG A 47 -7.50 -0.67 15.74
C ARG A 47 -7.45 0.81 16.04
N VAL A 48 -7.74 1.63 15.04
CA VAL A 48 -7.71 3.08 15.14
C VAL A 48 -9.12 3.61 14.89
N VAL A 49 -9.59 4.46 15.80
CA VAL A 49 -10.82 5.22 15.62
C VAL A 49 -10.46 6.69 15.55
N VAL A 50 -10.72 7.30 14.40
CA VAL A 50 -10.58 8.75 14.22
C VAL A 50 -11.95 9.40 14.27
N THR A 51 -12.07 10.45 15.07
CA THR A 51 -13.25 11.30 15.11
C THR A 51 -12.96 12.54 14.28
N LEU A 52 -13.53 12.59 13.08
CA LEU A 52 -13.31 13.67 12.13
C LEU A 52 -14.36 14.73 12.28
N GLY A 53 -13.96 15.99 12.17
CA GLY A 53 -14.86 17.14 12.29
C GLY A 53 -14.30 18.24 13.21
N SER A 54 -14.99 19.37 13.20
CA SER A 54 -14.65 20.55 13.99
C SER A 54 -15.91 21.22 14.52
N ARG A 55 -15.81 21.74 15.75
CA ARG A 55 -16.89 22.53 16.34
C ARG A 55 -17.11 23.86 15.62
N THR A 56 -16.06 24.43 15.07
CA THR A 56 -16.03 25.82 14.59
C THR A 56 -16.13 25.96 13.07
N ARG A 57 -15.85 24.90 12.32
CA ARG A 57 -15.82 24.95 10.86
C ARG A 57 -16.24 23.63 10.21
N ALA A 58 -16.55 23.67 8.92
CA ALA A 58 -16.70 22.47 8.12
C ALA A 58 -15.34 21.80 7.88
N GLY A 59 -15.33 20.48 7.73
CA GLY A 59 -14.16 19.69 7.47
C GLY A 59 -14.27 18.86 6.21
N HIS A 60 -13.11 18.50 5.64
CA HIS A 60 -12.98 17.53 4.56
C HIS A 60 -11.64 16.85 4.75
N THR A 61 -11.67 15.57 5.13
CA THR A 61 -10.48 14.90 5.67
C THR A 61 -10.24 13.56 4.98
N THR A 62 -8.98 13.36 4.60
CA THR A 62 -8.39 12.10 4.18
C THR A 62 -7.33 11.71 5.21
N VAL A 63 -7.30 10.43 5.60
CA VAL A 63 -6.33 9.92 6.58
C VAL A 63 -5.43 8.89 5.91
N ARG A 64 -4.13 9.05 6.04
CA ARG A 64 -3.12 8.07 5.65
C ARG A 64 -2.30 7.66 6.87
N ALA A 65 -1.87 6.41 6.86
CA ALA A 65 -1.03 5.89 7.94
C ALA A 65 0.35 5.54 7.39
N GLU A 66 1.38 5.71 8.21
CA GLU A 66 2.75 5.36 7.85
C GLU A 66 3.17 6.00 6.52
N SER A 67 3.80 5.26 5.62
CA SER A 67 4.20 5.76 4.31
C SER A 67 3.00 5.85 3.35
N ARG A 68 2.16 6.84 3.57
CA ARG A 68 1.05 7.21 2.67
C ARG A 68 0.04 6.10 2.40
N ARG A 69 -0.15 5.16 3.34
CA ARG A 69 -1.24 4.17 3.24
C ARG A 69 -2.58 4.89 3.38
N LEU A 70 -3.40 4.80 2.36
CA LEU A 70 -4.72 5.40 2.37
C LEU A 70 -5.65 4.58 3.27
N MET A 71 -6.12 5.17 4.36
CA MET A 71 -7.01 4.51 5.31
C MET A 71 -8.45 5.02 5.21
N VAL A 72 -8.61 6.33 5.06
CA VAL A 72 -9.90 7.01 4.97
C VAL A 72 -9.81 8.08 3.90
N GLU A 73 -10.79 8.14 2.99
CA GLU A 73 -10.77 9.13 1.92
C GLU A 73 -12.00 10.05 1.95
N ASN A 74 -11.74 11.34 1.78
CA ASN A 74 -12.74 12.34 1.43
C ASN A 74 -13.97 12.38 2.35
N VAL A 75 -13.79 12.37 3.65
CA VAL A 75 -14.88 12.50 4.62
C VAL A 75 -15.22 13.96 4.84
N ALA A 76 -16.40 14.36 4.38
CA ALA A 76 -16.92 15.70 4.59
C ALA A 76 -17.74 15.77 5.89
N THR A 77 -17.54 16.83 6.67
CA THR A 77 -18.31 17.13 7.87
C THR A 77 -18.78 18.60 7.85
N ARG A 78 -19.99 18.83 8.33
CA ARG A 78 -20.49 20.18 8.54
C ARG A 78 -19.88 20.76 9.82
N LYS A 79 -19.96 22.07 9.99
CA LYS A 79 -19.61 22.72 11.28
C LYS A 79 -20.41 22.08 12.41
N GLY A 80 -19.71 21.61 13.44
CA GLY A 80 -20.31 20.97 14.60
C GLY A 80 -20.67 19.50 14.41
N GLU A 81 -20.49 18.95 13.20
CA GLU A 81 -20.70 17.53 12.91
C GLU A 81 -19.41 16.76 13.12
N TYR A 82 -19.55 15.57 13.71
CA TYR A 82 -18.44 14.64 13.89
C TYR A 82 -18.78 13.28 13.28
N LYS A 83 -17.83 12.68 12.58
CA LYS A 83 -17.93 11.35 12.01
C LYS A 83 -16.79 10.48 12.51
N GLN A 84 -17.11 9.33 13.07
CA GLN A 84 -16.11 8.34 13.45
C GLN A 84 -15.86 7.40 12.29
N VAL A 85 -14.59 7.12 12.02
CA VAL A 85 -14.15 6.10 11.08
C VAL A 85 -13.19 5.17 11.79
N VAL A 86 -13.40 3.86 11.59
CA VAL A 86 -12.58 2.82 12.20
C VAL A 86 -11.81 2.11 11.11
N PHE A 87 -10.52 1.87 11.35
CA PHE A 87 -9.67 1.05 10.50
C PHE A 87 -8.66 0.29 11.34
N THR A 88 -8.08 -0.76 10.77
CA THR A 88 -7.01 -1.53 11.39
C THR A 88 -5.72 -1.30 10.61
N VAL A 89 -4.64 -1.02 11.32
CA VAL A 89 -3.35 -0.67 10.72
C VAL A 89 -2.24 -1.50 11.34
N ASN A 90 -1.29 -1.94 10.49
CA ASN A 90 -0.07 -2.62 10.94
C ASN A 90 1.07 -1.61 11.11
N LYS A 91 1.80 -1.77 12.20
CA LYS A 91 3.04 -1.04 12.49
C LYS A 91 4.17 -2.03 12.70
N HIS A 92 5.29 -1.81 12.05
CA HIS A 92 6.44 -2.71 12.14
C HIS A 92 7.79 -1.96 12.11
N THR A 93 8.78 -2.58 12.72
CA THR A 93 10.19 -2.21 12.64
C THR A 93 10.96 -3.31 11.87
N PRO A 94 12.22 -3.10 11.50
CA PRO A 94 13.04 -4.16 10.88
C PRO A 94 13.28 -5.38 11.76
N ARG A 95 13.03 -5.30 13.04
CA ARG A 95 13.29 -6.39 13.98
C ARG A 95 12.40 -7.60 13.68
N ILE A 96 13.01 -8.77 13.51
CA ILE A 96 12.34 -10.05 13.36
C ILE A 96 12.23 -10.74 14.72
N ASN A 97 13.34 -10.86 15.41
CA ASN A 97 13.47 -11.42 16.76
C ASN A 97 14.66 -10.76 17.48
N ALA A 98 15.15 -11.36 18.57
CA ALA A 98 16.25 -10.80 19.36
C ALA A 98 17.57 -10.74 18.57
N GLN A 99 17.79 -11.63 17.61
CA GLN A 99 19.04 -11.79 16.86
C GLN A 99 18.95 -11.31 15.41
N GLU A 100 17.77 -11.36 14.81
CA GLU A 100 17.58 -11.17 13.38
C GLU A 100 16.76 -9.92 13.07
N ARG A 101 17.11 -9.30 11.95
CA ARG A 101 16.37 -8.15 11.42
C ARG A 101 16.35 -8.18 9.89
N VAL A 102 15.39 -7.50 9.32
CA VAL A 102 15.31 -7.27 7.88
C VAL A 102 16.53 -6.44 7.45
N LEU A 103 17.13 -6.84 6.33
CA LEU A 103 18.16 -6.05 5.67
C LEU A 103 17.50 -4.93 4.86
N ILE A 104 17.13 -3.86 5.54
CA ILE A 104 16.56 -2.70 4.87
C ILE A 104 17.65 -1.96 4.08
N LYS A 105 17.23 -1.33 2.99
CA LYS A 105 18.10 -0.53 2.12
C LYS A 105 18.38 0.84 2.77
N PRO A 106 19.49 1.51 2.49
CA PRO A 106 19.78 2.83 3.08
C PRO A 106 18.66 3.84 2.92
N ARG A 107 17.95 3.82 1.79
CA ARG A 107 16.80 4.70 1.55
C ARG A 107 15.60 4.41 2.46
N GLU A 108 15.49 3.19 3.00
CA GLU A 108 14.39 2.80 3.90
C GLU A 108 14.63 3.21 5.36
N GLU A 109 15.86 3.55 5.74
CA GLU A 109 16.20 3.88 7.14
C GLU A 109 15.42 5.08 7.68
N LYS A 110 14.98 5.97 6.80
CA LYS A 110 14.22 7.18 7.18
C LYS A 110 12.72 7.06 6.88
N LYS A 111 12.29 5.89 6.41
CA LYS A 111 10.88 5.67 6.08
C LYS A 111 10.03 5.45 7.31
N LEU A 112 8.82 6.00 7.29
CA LEU A 112 7.85 5.83 8.38
C LEU A 112 7.46 4.36 8.59
N ASN A 113 7.52 3.54 7.54
CA ASN A 113 7.18 2.12 7.64
C ASN A 113 8.12 1.30 8.54
N TRP A 114 9.32 1.79 8.84
CA TRP A 114 10.34 1.02 9.54
C TRP A 114 10.78 1.64 10.86
N ASP A 115 10.10 2.70 11.31
CA ASP A 115 10.40 3.34 12.58
C ASP A 115 9.62 2.72 13.77
N ASP A 116 9.74 3.29 14.94
CA ASP A 116 9.15 2.79 16.19
C ASP A 116 7.83 3.48 16.57
N LYS A 117 7.26 4.27 15.64
CA LYS A 117 6.02 5.02 15.87
C LYS A 117 4.99 4.74 14.78
N LEU A 118 3.74 4.85 15.16
CA LEU A 118 2.61 4.89 14.24
C LEU A 118 2.34 6.35 13.90
N THR A 119 2.47 6.70 12.63
CA THR A 119 2.25 8.05 12.14
C THR A 119 0.99 8.12 11.29
N LEU A 120 0.11 9.07 11.61
CA LEU A 120 -1.09 9.36 10.85
C LEU A 120 -0.96 10.72 10.18
N GLU A 121 -1.26 10.77 8.89
CA GLU A 121 -1.38 11.99 8.09
C GLU A 121 -2.85 12.36 7.97
N PHE A 122 -3.18 13.59 8.30
CA PHE A 122 -4.51 14.18 8.08
C PHE A 122 -4.38 15.21 6.97
N ASN A 123 -5.03 14.95 5.85
CA ASN A 123 -4.96 15.76 4.64
C ASN A 123 -6.37 15.96 4.07
N GLY A 124 -6.48 16.64 2.95
CA GLY A 124 -7.78 16.94 2.33
C GLY A 124 -7.95 18.43 2.10
N GLU A 125 -9.12 18.81 1.68
CA GLU A 125 -9.46 20.21 1.40
C GLU A 125 -9.48 21.07 2.68
N SER A 126 -9.94 20.48 3.79
CA SER A 126 -10.03 21.16 5.08
C SER A 126 -9.91 20.13 6.21
N PRO A 127 -8.70 19.60 6.49
CA PRO A 127 -8.51 18.54 7.47
C PRO A 127 -9.01 18.94 8.86
N ALA A 128 -9.78 18.06 9.50
CA ALA A 128 -10.32 18.29 10.84
C ALA A 128 -10.43 16.96 11.59
N CYS A 129 -9.67 16.82 12.67
CA CYS A 129 -9.71 15.66 13.55
C CYS A 129 -9.85 16.12 15.01
N ALA A 130 -10.87 15.61 15.69
CA ALA A 130 -11.14 15.95 17.09
C ALA A 130 -10.56 14.93 18.07
N ALA A 131 -10.44 13.66 17.68
CA ALA A 131 -9.92 12.61 18.56
C ALA A 131 -9.34 11.46 17.76
N ILE A 132 -8.36 10.79 18.36
CA ILE A 132 -7.74 9.58 17.86
C ILE A 132 -7.72 8.56 19.01
N GLN A 133 -8.21 7.35 18.75
CA GLN A 133 -8.13 6.23 19.68
C GLN A 133 -7.34 5.11 19.01
N ILE A 134 -6.35 4.55 19.70
CA ILE A 134 -5.47 3.50 19.20
C ILE A 134 -5.45 2.37 20.22
N GLU A 135 -5.81 1.16 19.78
CA GLU A 135 -5.84 -0.04 20.61
C GLU A 135 -5.16 -1.20 19.89
N PRO A 136 -4.32 -2.00 20.57
CA PRO A 136 -3.80 -3.24 19.99
C PRO A 136 -4.96 -4.17 19.61
N VAL A 137 -4.81 -4.89 18.49
CA VAL A 137 -5.76 -5.91 18.05
C VAL A 137 -5.02 -7.13 17.52
N ASP A 138 -5.42 -8.33 17.94
CA ASP A 138 -4.80 -9.59 17.56
C ASP A 138 -5.80 -10.64 17.05
N ASP A 139 -7.08 -10.33 17.05
CA ASP A 139 -8.18 -11.25 16.70
C ASP A 139 -8.69 -11.09 15.26
N VAL A 140 -8.02 -10.27 14.44
CA VAL A 140 -8.35 -10.10 13.02
C VAL A 140 -7.30 -10.77 12.13
N PRO A 141 -7.67 -11.30 10.96
CA PRO A 141 -6.70 -11.81 10.01
C PRO A 141 -5.84 -10.68 9.46
N THR A 142 -4.56 -11.00 9.24
CA THR A 142 -3.60 -10.11 8.61
C THR A 142 -3.37 -10.55 7.17
N LEU A 143 -3.42 -9.60 6.26
CA LEU A 143 -3.02 -9.75 4.85
C LEU A 143 -1.57 -9.28 4.73
N TYR A 144 -0.64 -10.20 4.68
CA TYR A 144 0.76 -9.89 4.44
C TYR A 144 1.00 -9.71 2.95
N LEU A 145 1.51 -8.55 2.55
CA LEU A 145 1.84 -8.27 1.15
C LEU A 145 3.34 -8.42 0.92
N CYS A 146 3.69 -9.30 -0.01
CA CYS A 146 5.05 -9.54 -0.48
C CYS A 146 5.11 -9.15 -1.94
N GLY A 147 6.05 -8.29 -2.30
CA GLY A 147 6.13 -7.78 -3.66
C GLY A 147 7.25 -6.77 -3.85
N ASN A 148 7.17 -6.07 -4.97
CA ASN A 148 8.14 -5.08 -5.40
C ASN A 148 7.57 -3.64 -5.38
N SER A 149 8.09 -2.77 -6.25
CA SER A 149 7.67 -1.37 -6.35
C SER A 149 6.21 -1.15 -6.79
N THR A 150 5.54 -2.19 -7.30
CA THR A 150 4.12 -2.12 -7.67
C THR A 150 3.18 -2.44 -6.50
N VAL A 151 3.74 -2.89 -5.37
CA VAL A 151 2.99 -3.29 -4.16
C VAL A 151 3.36 -2.43 -2.96
N VAL A 152 4.61 -2.00 -2.83
CA VAL A 152 5.16 -1.28 -1.68
C VAL A 152 4.39 -0.01 -1.34
N ASP A 153 4.39 0.37 -0.06
CA ASP A 153 4.01 1.72 0.35
C ASP A 153 5.08 2.70 -0.12
N GLN A 154 4.84 3.41 -1.21
CA GLN A 154 5.73 4.46 -1.70
C GLN A 154 5.67 5.66 -0.76
N ASP A 155 6.84 6.16 -0.31
CA ASP A 155 6.89 7.21 0.72
C ASP A 155 6.52 8.58 0.22
N ASP A 156 6.81 8.86 -1.03
CA ASP A 156 6.80 10.20 -1.58
C ASP A 156 6.00 10.30 -2.86
N GLU A 157 5.37 11.49 -3.04
CA GLU A 157 4.73 11.83 -4.32
C GLU A 157 5.77 11.93 -5.43
N PRO A 158 5.41 11.64 -6.68
CA PRO A 158 4.09 11.21 -7.16
C PRO A 158 3.92 9.70 -7.24
N TRP A 159 4.81 8.93 -6.62
CA TRP A 159 4.85 7.47 -6.70
C TRP A 159 3.77 6.84 -5.81
N ALA A 160 3.14 5.77 -6.29
CA ALA A 160 2.15 5.04 -5.53
C ALA A 160 2.06 3.58 -6.00
N SER A 161 1.49 2.72 -5.16
CA SER A 161 1.27 1.30 -5.46
C SER A 161 -0.06 0.83 -4.90
N TRP A 162 -0.58 -0.28 -5.42
CA TRP A 162 -1.88 -0.78 -5.00
C TRP A 162 -1.90 -1.22 -3.52
N GLY A 163 -0.76 -1.66 -2.99
CA GLY A 163 -0.68 -2.11 -1.59
C GLY A 163 -0.98 -1.03 -0.56
N GLN A 164 -0.68 0.24 -0.89
CA GLN A 164 -1.02 1.37 -0.03
C GLN A 164 -2.41 1.98 -0.28
N MET A 165 -3.13 1.47 -1.29
CA MET A 165 -4.49 1.90 -1.62
C MET A 165 -5.56 0.89 -1.19
N ILE A 166 -5.26 -0.41 -1.24
CA ILE A 166 -6.20 -1.45 -0.81
C ILE A 166 -6.68 -1.27 0.63
N THR A 167 -5.88 -0.64 1.45
CA THR A 167 -6.12 -0.41 2.87
C THR A 167 -7.40 0.40 3.15
N CYS A 168 -7.76 1.36 2.29
CA CYS A 168 -9.01 2.11 2.46
C CYS A 168 -10.26 1.33 2.05
N MET A 169 -10.07 0.27 1.27
CA MET A 169 -11.17 -0.51 0.70
C MET A 169 -11.62 -1.64 1.63
N MET A 170 -10.78 -2.00 2.61
CA MET A 170 -11.07 -3.04 3.59
C MET A 170 -11.59 -2.43 4.90
N ASP A 171 -12.54 -3.10 5.53
CA ASP A 171 -13.02 -2.70 6.85
C ASP A 171 -12.04 -3.10 7.97
N GLU A 172 -12.38 -2.75 9.20
CA GLU A 172 -11.54 -3.01 10.39
C GLU A 172 -11.41 -4.49 10.76
N GLY A 173 -12.14 -5.37 10.09
CA GLY A 173 -12.09 -6.81 10.31
C GLY A 173 -10.88 -7.51 9.71
N VAL A 174 -10.03 -6.79 8.97
CA VAL A 174 -8.75 -7.27 8.44
C VAL A 174 -7.69 -6.19 8.57
N CYS A 175 -6.44 -6.63 8.65
CA CYS A 175 -5.30 -5.72 8.70
C CYS A 175 -4.34 -6.02 7.55
N VAL A 176 -3.87 -5.00 6.85
CA VAL A 176 -2.89 -5.15 5.77
C VAL A 176 -1.50 -4.81 6.31
N ALA A 177 -0.57 -5.77 6.18
CA ALA A 177 0.84 -5.60 6.55
C ALA A 177 1.69 -5.67 5.28
N ASN A 178 2.16 -4.52 4.80
CA ASN A 178 2.88 -4.42 3.54
C ASN A 178 4.40 -4.47 3.77
N TYR A 179 5.02 -5.59 3.42
CA TYR A 179 6.47 -5.79 3.50
C TYR A 179 7.17 -5.70 2.15
N ALA A 180 6.43 -5.36 1.10
CA ALA A 180 7.00 -5.18 -0.24
C ALA A 180 8.07 -4.08 -0.25
N GLU A 181 8.99 -4.17 -1.20
CA GLU A 181 10.00 -3.14 -1.42
C GLU A 181 10.36 -3.04 -2.89
N SER A 182 10.59 -1.81 -3.33
CA SER A 182 11.03 -1.51 -4.68
C SER A 182 12.32 -2.24 -5.04
N GLY A 183 12.38 -2.79 -6.26
CA GLY A 183 13.56 -3.50 -6.75
C GLY A 183 13.64 -4.97 -6.36
N GLU A 184 12.77 -5.46 -5.48
CA GLU A 184 12.83 -6.85 -5.05
C GLU A 184 12.34 -7.82 -6.12
N ALA A 185 13.07 -8.93 -6.25
CA ALA A 185 12.62 -10.18 -6.87
C ALA A 185 12.13 -11.13 -5.77
N ALA A 186 11.42 -12.19 -6.11
CA ALA A 186 10.95 -13.16 -5.12
C ALA A 186 12.08 -13.71 -4.25
N ASN A 187 13.20 -14.11 -4.86
CA ASN A 187 14.35 -14.65 -4.13
C ASN A 187 15.11 -13.59 -3.32
N THR A 188 15.25 -12.36 -3.80
CA THR A 188 15.92 -11.30 -3.06
C THR A 188 15.08 -10.83 -1.86
N PHE A 189 13.77 -10.81 -2.00
CA PHE A 189 12.84 -10.54 -0.90
C PHE A 189 13.05 -11.53 0.26
N ILE A 190 13.14 -12.82 -0.06
CA ILE A 190 13.43 -13.88 0.93
C ILE A 190 14.82 -13.66 1.55
N ALA A 191 15.84 -13.44 0.74
CA ALA A 191 17.21 -13.27 1.19
C ALA A 191 17.41 -12.05 2.11
N ALA A 192 16.63 -10.98 1.91
CA ALA A 192 16.67 -9.79 2.75
C ALA A 192 15.95 -9.98 4.11
N GLY A 193 15.37 -11.13 4.37
CA GLY A 193 14.65 -11.41 5.60
C GLY A 193 13.22 -10.86 5.65
N ARG A 194 12.70 -10.35 4.53
CA ARG A 194 11.35 -9.76 4.48
C ARG A 194 10.25 -10.81 4.62
N LEU A 195 10.44 -12.00 4.03
CA LEU A 195 9.53 -13.12 4.29
C LEU A 195 9.62 -13.55 5.76
N ALA A 196 10.80 -13.70 6.31
CA ALA A 196 10.97 -14.06 7.72
C ALA A 196 10.28 -13.05 8.66
N LYS A 197 10.30 -11.76 8.32
CA LYS A 197 9.56 -10.74 9.07
C LYS A 197 8.05 -10.98 9.02
N ALA A 198 7.49 -11.21 7.85
CA ALA A 198 6.07 -11.54 7.70
C ALA A 198 5.71 -12.79 8.53
N LEU A 199 6.52 -13.83 8.42
CA LEU A 199 6.32 -15.09 9.13
C LEU A 199 6.39 -14.94 10.66
N SER A 200 7.18 -14.00 11.16
CA SER A 200 7.35 -13.78 12.60
C SER A 200 6.07 -13.34 13.31
N GLY A 201 5.16 -12.67 12.59
CA GLY A 201 3.86 -12.24 13.12
C GLY A 201 2.68 -13.07 12.62
N MET A 202 2.92 -14.00 11.72
CA MET A 202 1.86 -14.77 11.05
C MET A 202 1.24 -15.81 11.96
N LYS A 203 -0.09 -15.89 11.93
CA LYS A 203 -0.89 -16.87 12.67
C LYS A 203 -1.88 -17.58 11.74
N ALA A 204 -2.46 -18.65 12.24
CA ALA A 204 -3.51 -19.37 11.52
C ALA A 204 -4.68 -18.42 11.16
N GLY A 205 -5.16 -18.54 9.92
CA GLY A 205 -6.21 -17.67 9.39
C GLY A 205 -5.71 -16.42 8.68
N ASP A 206 -4.41 -16.13 8.73
CA ASP A 206 -3.80 -15.03 7.97
C ASP A 206 -3.65 -15.39 6.49
N TYR A 207 -3.29 -14.40 5.69
CA TYR A 207 -3.09 -14.53 4.24
C TYR A 207 -1.71 -14.00 3.85
N LEU A 208 -1.07 -14.66 2.89
CA LEU A 208 0.19 -14.23 2.30
C LEU A 208 -0.01 -13.98 0.81
N PHE A 209 -0.09 -12.70 0.42
CA PHE A 209 -0.19 -12.28 -0.97
C PHE A 209 1.20 -12.10 -1.57
N VAL A 210 1.43 -12.66 -2.74
CA VAL A 210 2.74 -12.68 -3.40
C VAL A 210 2.60 -12.17 -4.83
N GLU A 211 3.21 -11.02 -5.13
CA GLU A 211 3.30 -10.46 -6.48
C GLU A 211 4.76 -10.16 -6.83
N PHE A 212 5.31 -10.90 -7.75
CA PHE A 212 6.66 -10.72 -8.30
C PHE A 212 6.68 -10.99 -9.80
N GLY A 213 7.81 -10.75 -10.44
CA GLY A 213 8.03 -10.97 -11.86
C GLY A 213 8.86 -9.87 -12.52
N HIS A 214 8.58 -8.59 -12.21
CA HIS A 214 9.27 -7.43 -12.80
C HIS A 214 10.78 -7.48 -12.67
N ASN A 215 11.30 -7.82 -11.51
CA ASN A 215 12.73 -7.85 -11.21
C ASN A 215 13.33 -9.25 -11.38
N ASP A 216 12.52 -10.27 -11.17
CA ASP A 216 12.92 -11.68 -11.37
C ASP A 216 13.38 -11.92 -12.80
N GLN A 217 12.66 -11.40 -13.78
CA GLN A 217 12.99 -11.55 -15.20
C GLN A 217 14.32 -10.92 -15.60
N LYS A 218 14.87 -10.02 -14.80
CA LYS A 218 16.19 -9.40 -15.04
C LYS A 218 17.34 -10.29 -14.62
N GLN A 219 17.08 -11.30 -13.80
CA GLN A 219 18.09 -12.28 -13.38
C GLN A 219 18.33 -13.28 -14.51
N LYS A 220 19.56 -13.33 -14.98
CA LYS A 220 19.97 -14.19 -16.09
C LYS A 220 21.13 -15.12 -15.65
N GLY A 221 21.32 -16.21 -16.34
CA GLY A 221 22.39 -17.15 -16.10
C GLY A 221 21.93 -18.50 -15.55
N PRO A 222 22.85 -19.40 -15.23
CA PRO A 222 22.53 -20.75 -14.75
C PRO A 222 21.64 -20.72 -13.49
N GLY A 223 20.59 -21.55 -13.51
CA GLY A 223 19.65 -21.67 -12.40
C GLY A 223 18.66 -20.50 -12.26
N LYS A 224 18.73 -19.50 -13.13
CA LYS A 224 17.78 -18.37 -13.18
C LYS A 224 16.70 -18.63 -14.20
N GLY A 225 15.51 -18.06 -13.96
CA GLY A 225 14.39 -18.16 -14.89
C GLY A 225 13.07 -18.44 -14.20
N ALA A 226 12.01 -18.30 -14.95
CA ALA A 226 10.63 -18.37 -14.46
C ALA A 226 10.31 -19.73 -13.82
N TYR A 227 10.72 -20.81 -14.45
CA TYR A 227 10.48 -22.19 -13.97
C TYR A 227 11.62 -22.75 -13.10
N TYR A 228 12.62 -21.92 -12.76
CA TYR A 228 13.75 -22.28 -11.91
C TYR A 228 13.75 -21.44 -10.63
N SER A 229 14.59 -20.41 -10.56
CA SER A 229 14.74 -19.59 -9.35
C SER A 229 13.43 -18.93 -8.91
N PHE A 230 12.61 -18.48 -9.88
CA PHE A 230 11.31 -17.85 -9.58
C PHE A 230 10.32 -18.88 -9.01
N ALA A 231 10.11 -19.99 -9.70
CA ALA A 231 9.21 -21.05 -9.23
C ALA A 231 9.64 -21.62 -7.87
N THR A 232 10.95 -21.79 -7.65
CA THR A 232 11.49 -22.25 -6.37
C THR A 232 11.19 -21.26 -5.24
N ALA A 233 11.38 -19.98 -5.47
CA ALA A 233 11.04 -18.95 -4.50
C ALA A 233 9.54 -18.94 -4.19
N LEU A 234 8.68 -19.03 -5.21
CA LEU A 234 7.22 -19.09 -5.02
C LEU A 234 6.81 -20.29 -4.15
N LYS A 235 7.43 -21.44 -4.36
CA LYS A 235 7.20 -22.64 -3.54
C LYS A 235 7.56 -22.39 -2.07
N THR A 236 8.62 -21.65 -1.80
CA THR A 236 9.02 -21.27 -0.45
C THR A 236 7.93 -20.43 0.24
N PHE A 237 7.38 -19.43 -0.44
CA PHE A 237 6.26 -18.64 0.09
C PHE A 237 5.05 -19.51 0.46
N ILE A 238 4.71 -20.45 -0.42
CA ILE A 238 3.57 -21.37 -0.21
C ILE A 238 3.81 -22.23 1.03
N ASP A 239 4.93 -22.90 1.10
CA ASP A 239 5.23 -23.87 2.16
C ASP A 239 5.31 -23.17 3.53
N GLU A 240 5.97 -22.02 3.60
CA GLU A 240 6.12 -21.27 4.85
C GLU A 240 4.77 -20.71 5.35
N ALA A 241 3.91 -20.20 4.47
CA ALA A 241 2.58 -19.75 4.84
C ALA A 241 1.75 -20.93 5.40
N ARG A 242 1.73 -22.05 4.69
CA ARG A 242 0.95 -23.22 5.08
C ARG A 242 1.41 -23.84 6.38
N ARG A 243 2.69 -23.84 6.69
CA ARG A 243 3.20 -24.30 8.00
C ARG A 243 2.62 -23.52 9.16
N ARG A 244 2.19 -22.29 8.94
CA ARG A 244 1.61 -21.41 9.97
C ARG A 244 0.08 -21.37 9.92
N GLY A 245 -0.54 -22.20 9.08
CA GLY A 245 -1.98 -22.21 8.91
C GLY A 245 -2.53 -21.01 8.16
N ALA A 246 -1.66 -20.27 7.46
CA ALA A 246 -2.04 -19.15 6.61
C ALA A 246 -2.27 -19.57 5.17
N THR A 247 -3.04 -18.79 4.44
CA THR A 247 -3.40 -19.05 3.03
C THR A 247 -2.49 -18.25 2.11
N PRO A 248 -1.65 -18.90 1.29
CA PRO A 248 -0.92 -18.22 0.23
C PRO A 248 -1.87 -17.86 -0.92
N VAL A 249 -1.68 -16.67 -1.48
CA VAL A 249 -2.43 -16.15 -2.63
C VAL A 249 -1.44 -15.52 -3.60
N PHE A 250 -1.48 -15.93 -4.85
CA PHE A 250 -0.67 -15.32 -5.89
C PHE A 250 -1.42 -14.19 -6.58
N VAL A 251 -0.69 -13.13 -6.86
CA VAL A 251 -1.14 -11.99 -7.66
C VAL A 251 -0.22 -11.90 -8.86
N THR A 252 -0.75 -12.04 -10.06
CA THR A 252 0.06 -11.93 -11.28
C THR A 252 0.55 -10.48 -11.46
N PRO A 253 1.76 -10.25 -12.00
CA PRO A 253 2.36 -8.93 -12.04
C PRO A 253 1.56 -7.94 -12.90
N THR A 254 1.47 -6.71 -12.44
CA THR A 254 0.86 -5.62 -13.20
C THR A 254 1.59 -5.39 -14.52
N GLN A 255 0.85 -5.03 -15.57
CA GLN A 255 1.42 -4.73 -16.88
C GLN A 255 2.27 -3.47 -16.86
N ARG A 256 3.33 -3.45 -17.66
CA ARG A 256 4.00 -2.20 -18.05
C ARG A 256 3.22 -1.50 -19.15
N ARG A 257 3.33 -0.18 -19.19
CA ARG A 257 2.73 0.63 -20.25
C ARG A 257 3.61 0.57 -21.50
N VAL A 258 3.52 -0.54 -22.21
CA VAL A 258 4.18 -0.73 -23.50
C VAL A 258 3.12 -1.13 -24.51
N PHE A 259 2.84 -0.26 -25.46
CA PHE A 259 1.84 -0.47 -26.49
C PHE A 259 2.47 -0.88 -27.83
N GLN A 260 1.81 -1.82 -28.48
CA GLN A 260 2.08 -2.20 -29.86
C GLN A 260 0.73 -2.40 -30.55
N ASP A 261 0.51 -1.69 -31.65
CA ASP A 261 -0.73 -1.76 -32.44
C ASP A 261 -2.01 -1.54 -31.60
N GLY A 262 -1.95 -0.58 -30.66
CA GLY A 262 -3.07 -0.22 -29.79
C GLY A 262 -3.34 -1.18 -28.64
N ARG A 263 -2.52 -2.19 -28.46
CA ARG A 263 -2.62 -3.17 -27.37
C ARG A 263 -1.40 -3.17 -26.47
N ILE A 264 -1.59 -3.60 -25.24
CA ILE A 264 -0.48 -3.81 -24.31
C ILE A 264 0.33 -5.02 -24.77
N ARG A 265 1.63 -4.80 -24.96
CA ARG A 265 2.58 -5.87 -25.29
C ARG A 265 3.01 -6.57 -24.00
N GLU A 266 3.09 -7.91 -24.05
CA GLU A 266 3.65 -8.71 -22.97
C GLU A 266 5.13 -8.37 -22.77
N THR A 267 5.50 -7.96 -21.56
CA THR A 267 6.88 -7.60 -21.20
C THR A 267 7.45 -8.45 -20.06
N HIS A 268 6.66 -9.39 -19.53
CA HIS A 268 7.06 -10.25 -18.41
C HIS A 268 7.52 -11.65 -18.83
N GLU A 269 7.75 -11.84 -20.14
CA GLU A 269 8.18 -13.16 -20.67
C GLU A 269 7.22 -14.26 -20.20
N ASP A 270 7.75 -15.37 -19.70
CA ASP A 270 6.99 -16.52 -19.19
C ASP A 270 6.76 -16.50 -17.66
N TYR A 271 7.07 -15.40 -16.97
CA TYR A 271 6.92 -15.30 -15.51
C TYR A 271 5.46 -15.37 -15.04
N PRO A 272 4.49 -14.71 -15.68
CA PRO A 272 3.09 -14.88 -15.30
C PRO A 272 2.59 -16.31 -15.48
N GLU A 273 2.99 -16.97 -16.57
CA GLU A 273 2.62 -18.37 -16.83
C GLU A 273 3.24 -19.32 -15.80
N ALA A 274 4.50 -19.11 -15.44
CA ALA A 274 5.17 -19.88 -14.41
C ALA A 274 4.49 -19.73 -13.04
N MET A 275 4.06 -18.52 -12.68
CA MET A 275 3.29 -18.31 -11.47
C MET A 275 1.97 -19.09 -11.47
N ARG A 276 1.23 -19.07 -12.58
CA ARG A 276 0.00 -19.87 -12.76
C ARG A 276 0.27 -21.36 -12.68
N TRP A 277 1.35 -21.81 -13.30
CA TRP A 277 1.77 -23.21 -13.27
C TRP A 277 2.07 -23.71 -11.86
N VAL A 278 2.81 -22.92 -11.05
CA VAL A 278 3.07 -23.24 -9.64
C VAL A 278 1.75 -23.27 -8.86
N ALA A 279 0.90 -22.27 -9.07
CA ALA A 279 -0.39 -22.16 -8.38
C ALA A 279 -1.30 -23.36 -8.65
N GLU A 280 -1.38 -23.81 -9.90
CA GLU A 280 -2.18 -24.99 -10.28
C GLU A 280 -1.66 -26.25 -9.59
N ARG A 281 -0.35 -26.49 -9.63
CA ARG A 281 0.26 -27.66 -9.00
C ARG A 281 0.11 -27.67 -7.47
N GLU A 282 0.14 -26.51 -6.85
CA GLU A 282 0.10 -26.36 -5.39
C GLU A 282 -1.29 -25.97 -4.88
N GLN A 283 -2.28 -25.88 -5.76
CA GLN A 283 -3.65 -25.48 -5.41
C GLN A 283 -3.72 -24.13 -4.69
N VAL A 284 -3.02 -23.15 -5.23
CA VAL A 284 -3.00 -21.76 -4.75
C VAL A 284 -3.97 -20.93 -5.59
N LYS A 285 -4.76 -20.07 -4.93
CA LYS A 285 -5.62 -19.11 -5.62
C LYS A 285 -4.80 -18.03 -6.29
N VAL A 286 -5.20 -17.62 -7.50
CA VAL A 286 -4.53 -16.61 -8.29
C VAL A 286 -5.48 -15.44 -8.54
N ILE A 287 -5.04 -14.24 -8.22
CA ILE A 287 -5.70 -13.00 -8.64
C ILE A 287 -5.00 -12.52 -9.90
N GLU A 288 -5.76 -12.49 -11.00
CA GLU A 288 -5.25 -12.20 -12.34
C GLU A 288 -5.08 -10.70 -12.60
N LEU A 289 -4.24 -10.07 -11.80
CA LEU A 289 -3.97 -8.64 -11.92
C LEU A 289 -3.27 -8.28 -13.23
N HIS A 290 -2.49 -9.21 -13.77
CA HIS A 290 -1.85 -9.09 -15.09
C HIS A 290 -2.88 -8.85 -16.20
N ASP A 291 -3.93 -9.67 -16.24
CA ASP A 291 -4.99 -9.56 -17.24
C ASP A 291 -5.89 -8.33 -16.97
N MET A 292 -6.22 -8.06 -15.72
CA MET A 292 -7.06 -6.90 -15.36
C MET A 292 -6.37 -5.58 -15.67
N THR A 293 -5.07 -5.46 -15.44
CA THR A 293 -4.32 -4.25 -15.77
C THR A 293 -4.11 -4.09 -17.28
N ARG A 294 -4.00 -5.18 -18.03
CA ARG A 294 -4.05 -5.12 -19.50
C ARG A 294 -5.35 -4.45 -19.96
N THR A 295 -6.49 -4.93 -19.48
CA THR A 295 -7.79 -4.37 -19.81
C THR A 295 -7.88 -2.88 -19.40
N LEU A 296 -7.43 -2.55 -18.21
CA LEU A 296 -7.43 -1.17 -17.70
C LEU A 296 -6.63 -0.22 -18.61
N PHE A 297 -5.40 -0.60 -18.94
CA PHE A 297 -4.52 0.26 -19.74
C PHE A 297 -4.94 0.34 -21.20
N GLU A 298 -5.43 -0.77 -21.79
CA GLU A 298 -5.99 -0.76 -23.14
C GLU A 298 -7.25 0.09 -23.22
N THR A 299 -8.11 0.07 -22.18
CA THR A 299 -9.32 0.91 -22.12
C THR A 299 -8.96 2.40 -22.05
N LEU A 300 -7.96 2.77 -21.23
CA LEU A 300 -7.47 4.15 -21.17
C LEU A 300 -6.77 4.57 -22.47
N GLY A 301 -6.22 3.60 -23.21
CA GLY A 301 -5.52 3.83 -24.45
C GLY A 301 -4.07 4.31 -24.28
N LYS A 302 -3.34 4.36 -25.38
CA LYS A 302 -1.90 4.71 -25.36
C LYS A 302 -1.63 6.07 -24.71
N GLU A 303 -2.38 7.09 -25.05
CA GLU A 303 -2.19 8.43 -24.46
C GLU A 303 -2.87 8.55 -23.09
N GLY A 304 -4.12 8.08 -22.96
CA GLY A 304 -4.87 8.18 -21.71
C GLY A 304 -4.26 7.40 -20.56
N SER A 305 -3.61 6.27 -20.83
CA SER A 305 -2.96 5.46 -19.80
C SER A 305 -1.76 6.15 -19.11
N LYS A 306 -1.17 7.17 -19.74
CA LYS A 306 -0.15 8.01 -19.09
C LYS A 306 -0.64 8.59 -17.76
N LYS A 307 -1.96 8.85 -17.65
CA LYS A 307 -2.58 9.39 -16.44
C LYS A 307 -2.63 8.39 -15.27
N ALA A 308 -2.34 7.13 -15.50
CA ALA A 308 -2.22 6.10 -14.47
C ALA A 308 -0.77 5.83 -14.03
N PHE A 309 0.18 6.38 -14.76
CA PHE A 309 1.62 6.21 -14.52
C PHE A 309 2.27 7.54 -14.13
N VAL A 310 3.54 7.49 -13.78
CA VAL A 310 4.29 8.71 -13.45
C VAL A 310 4.79 9.34 -14.75
N HIS A 311 3.91 10.10 -15.36
CA HIS A 311 4.14 10.92 -16.54
C HIS A 311 3.77 12.36 -16.23
N TYR A 312 4.76 13.21 -16.04
CA TYR A 312 4.54 14.62 -15.69
C TYR A 312 5.55 15.50 -16.42
N PRO A 313 5.13 16.63 -17.00
CA PRO A 313 6.05 17.59 -17.60
C PRO A 313 7.09 18.07 -16.60
N ALA A 314 8.25 18.50 -17.08
CA ALA A 314 9.24 19.19 -16.26
C ALA A 314 8.60 20.38 -15.53
N GLY A 315 9.00 20.62 -14.31
CA GLY A 315 8.46 21.71 -13.48
C GLY A 315 7.12 21.45 -12.83
N THR A 316 6.57 20.24 -12.92
CA THR A 316 5.33 19.87 -12.20
C THR A 316 5.57 19.83 -10.67
N PHE A 317 6.72 19.35 -10.25
CA PHE A 317 7.12 19.28 -8.85
C PHE A 317 8.31 20.19 -8.57
N PRO A 318 8.46 20.69 -7.33
CA PRO A 318 9.61 21.51 -6.97
C PRO A 318 10.94 20.84 -7.30
N GLY A 319 11.82 21.52 -8.03
CA GLY A 319 13.15 21.03 -8.40
C GLY A 319 13.17 20.01 -9.55
N GLN A 320 12.03 19.66 -10.12
CA GLN A 320 11.95 18.72 -11.25
C GLN A 320 12.42 19.37 -12.56
N ALA A 321 13.67 19.13 -12.92
CA ALA A 321 14.27 19.69 -14.14
C ALA A 321 13.90 18.91 -15.41
N GLN A 322 13.60 17.62 -15.29
CA GLN A 322 13.28 16.73 -16.40
C GLN A 322 11.85 16.20 -16.29
N ALA A 323 11.21 15.94 -17.43
CA ALA A 323 9.92 15.29 -17.46
C ALA A 323 10.02 13.86 -16.89
N PHE A 324 9.00 13.44 -16.16
CA PHE A 324 8.83 12.03 -15.83
C PHE A 324 8.09 11.31 -16.96
N ALA A 325 8.57 10.11 -17.30
CA ALA A 325 8.00 9.26 -18.36
C ALA A 325 8.17 7.77 -17.97
N ASP A 326 7.74 7.43 -16.78
CA ASP A 326 7.84 6.08 -16.22
C ASP A 326 6.67 5.23 -16.70
N ASN A 327 6.96 4.11 -17.36
CA ASN A 327 5.98 3.18 -17.91
C ASN A 327 5.80 1.93 -17.04
N THR A 328 6.40 1.90 -15.86
CA THR A 328 6.32 0.79 -14.90
C THR A 328 5.60 1.19 -13.62
N HIS A 329 5.92 2.37 -13.08
CA HIS A 329 5.46 2.83 -11.77
C HIS A 329 4.23 3.73 -11.89
N PHE A 330 3.33 3.58 -10.93
CA PHE A 330 2.02 4.22 -10.90
C PHE A 330 2.05 5.52 -10.11
N ASN A 331 1.16 6.42 -10.48
CA ASN A 331 0.75 7.54 -9.66
C ASN A 331 -0.45 7.13 -8.76
N PRO A 332 -0.93 8.02 -7.88
CA PRO A 332 -2.07 7.69 -7.01
C PRO A 332 -3.32 7.20 -7.74
N TYR A 333 -3.68 7.80 -8.88
CA TYR A 333 -4.83 7.34 -9.67
C TYR A 333 -4.64 5.90 -10.16
N GLY A 334 -3.49 5.60 -10.76
CA GLY A 334 -3.21 4.25 -11.27
C GLY A 334 -3.19 3.21 -10.16
N ALA A 335 -2.51 3.50 -9.07
CA ALA A 335 -2.46 2.63 -7.90
C ALA A 335 -3.85 2.35 -7.31
N TYR A 336 -4.70 3.37 -7.24
CA TYR A 336 -6.07 3.26 -6.75
C TYR A 336 -6.93 2.38 -7.67
N GLN A 337 -6.87 2.59 -8.99
CA GLN A 337 -7.60 1.76 -9.95
C GLN A 337 -7.16 0.29 -9.89
N ILE A 338 -5.87 0.05 -9.73
CA ILE A 338 -5.32 -1.32 -9.60
C ILE A 338 -5.79 -1.97 -8.29
N ALA A 339 -5.84 -1.23 -7.19
CA ALA A 339 -6.41 -1.72 -5.94
C ALA A 339 -7.90 -2.11 -6.11
N ARG A 340 -8.67 -1.36 -6.90
CA ARG A 340 -10.05 -1.70 -7.25
C ARG A 340 -10.12 -3.00 -8.07
N CYS A 341 -9.17 -3.23 -8.99
CA CYS A 341 -9.03 -4.51 -9.68
C CYS A 341 -8.80 -5.66 -8.67
N LEU A 342 -7.93 -5.43 -7.69
CA LEU A 342 -7.65 -6.44 -6.66
C LEU A 342 -8.91 -6.78 -5.85
N THR A 343 -9.75 -5.81 -5.49
CA THR A 343 -11.02 -6.09 -4.79
C THR A 343 -11.94 -7.01 -5.60
N GLU A 344 -12.00 -6.86 -6.91
CA GLU A 344 -12.76 -7.77 -7.78
C GLU A 344 -12.13 -9.18 -7.78
N GLY A 345 -10.80 -9.25 -7.80
CA GLY A 345 -10.09 -10.53 -7.65
C GLY A 345 -10.39 -11.23 -6.32
N LEU A 346 -10.49 -10.48 -5.23
CA LEU A 346 -10.88 -11.02 -3.93
C LEU A 346 -12.29 -11.63 -3.98
N LYS A 347 -13.24 -10.95 -4.60
CA LYS A 347 -14.61 -11.45 -4.76
C LYS A 347 -14.65 -12.76 -5.54
N MET A 348 -13.82 -12.89 -6.56
CA MET A 348 -13.77 -14.09 -7.42
C MET A 348 -13.09 -15.27 -6.73
N GLN A 349 -12.03 -15.04 -5.97
CA GLN A 349 -11.14 -16.10 -5.47
C GLN A 349 -11.24 -16.35 -3.97
N LEU A 350 -11.58 -15.34 -3.18
CA LEU A 350 -11.52 -15.35 -1.72
C LEU A 350 -12.78 -14.73 -1.12
N PRO A 351 -13.96 -15.37 -1.29
CA PRO A 351 -15.24 -14.78 -0.88
C PRO A 351 -15.31 -14.48 0.63
N GLU A 352 -14.63 -15.26 1.47
CA GLU A 352 -14.59 -14.99 2.92
C GLU A 352 -13.84 -13.69 3.24
N LEU A 353 -12.77 -13.41 2.53
CA LEU A 353 -12.02 -12.15 2.65
C LEU A 353 -12.79 -10.99 2.02
N ALA A 354 -13.48 -11.22 0.91
CA ALA A 354 -14.25 -10.21 0.20
C ALA A 354 -15.41 -9.62 1.04
N LYS A 355 -15.87 -10.32 2.07
CA LYS A 355 -16.87 -9.79 3.03
C LYS A 355 -16.38 -8.53 3.74
N HIS A 356 -15.08 -8.34 3.83
CA HIS A 356 -14.44 -7.19 4.47
C HIS A 356 -14.23 -6.00 3.53
N ILE A 357 -14.64 -6.10 2.27
CA ILE A 357 -14.64 -4.94 1.37
C ILE A 357 -15.75 -3.98 1.81
N ARG A 358 -15.38 -2.73 2.07
CA ARG A 358 -16.34 -1.71 2.49
C ARG A 358 -17.43 -1.50 1.42
N PRO A 359 -18.71 -1.33 1.80
CA PRO A 359 -19.81 -1.14 0.85
C PRO A 359 -19.60 0.04 -0.11
N ALA A 360 -18.87 1.08 0.31
CA ALA A 360 -18.56 2.23 -0.54
C ALA A 360 -17.71 1.84 -1.77
N TYR A 361 -17.03 0.71 -1.74
CA TYR A 361 -16.23 0.17 -2.85
C TYR A 361 -17.01 -0.97 -3.53
N GLY A 362 -18.17 -0.63 -4.09
CA GLY A 362 -19.04 -1.55 -4.82
C GLY A 362 -18.38 -2.09 -6.11
N PRO A 363 -19.20 -2.65 -7.03
CA PRO A 363 -18.66 -3.26 -8.24
C PRO A 363 -17.71 -2.35 -9.01
N TYR A 364 -16.63 -2.92 -9.50
CA TYR A 364 -15.64 -2.25 -10.33
C TYR A 364 -15.33 -3.07 -11.58
N ARG A 365 -15.06 -2.40 -12.67
CA ARG A 365 -14.66 -3.05 -13.92
C ARG A 365 -13.43 -2.33 -14.50
N PRO A 366 -12.35 -3.07 -14.82
CA PRO A 366 -11.16 -2.46 -15.43
C PRO A 366 -11.42 -1.85 -16.82
N ASP A 367 -12.47 -2.29 -17.52
CA ASP A 367 -12.94 -1.69 -18.78
C ASP A 367 -13.86 -0.47 -18.60
N ARG A 368 -14.11 -0.05 -17.34
CA ARG A 368 -14.85 1.16 -16.96
C ARG A 368 -14.19 1.81 -15.74
N PRO A 369 -12.93 2.24 -15.86
CA PRO A 369 -12.24 2.88 -14.75
C PRO A 369 -12.87 4.23 -14.40
N ASP A 370 -12.56 4.72 -13.20
CA ASP A 370 -12.90 6.09 -12.83
C ASP A 370 -12.24 7.09 -13.80
N ASN A 371 -12.88 8.21 -14.01
CA ASN A 371 -12.32 9.25 -14.88
C ASN A 371 -11.08 9.86 -14.20
N PRO A 372 -9.88 9.76 -14.80
CA PRO A 372 -8.67 10.32 -14.21
C PRO A 372 -8.73 11.84 -14.02
N ASP A 373 -9.52 12.56 -14.81
CA ASP A 373 -9.63 14.03 -14.74
C ASP A 373 -10.51 14.50 -13.57
N THR A 374 -11.32 13.61 -12.99
CA THR A 374 -12.16 13.91 -11.83
C THR A 374 -11.71 13.20 -10.56
N PHE A 375 -10.68 12.37 -10.64
CA PHE A 375 -10.12 11.69 -9.48
C PHE A 375 -9.49 12.71 -8.53
N ARG A 376 -9.91 12.68 -7.27
CA ARG A 376 -9.43 13.59 -6.23
C ARG A 376 -8.30 12.94 -5.45
N TRP A 377 -7.13 13.56 -5.49
CA TRP A 377 -5.99 13.19 -4.67
C TRP A 377 -5.38 14.42 -4.03
N TYR A 378 -5.32 14.42 -2.71
CA TYR A 378 -4.67 15.47 -1.93
C TYR A 378 -3.25 15.01 -1.65
N ALA A 379 -2.30 15.58 -2.38
CA ALA A 379 -0.91 15.17 -2.32
C ALA A 379 -0.34 15.31 -0.91
N SER A 380 0.43 14.31 -0.49
CA SER A 380 1.30 14.43 0.69
C SER A 380 2.37 15.49 0.44
N PRO A 381 2.88 16.15 1.50
CA PRO A 381 3.81 17.28 1.32
C PRO A 381 5.21 16.86 0.86
N PHE A 382 5.51 15.56 0.82
CA PHE A 382 6.84 15.05 0.49
C PHE A 382 6.86 14.52 -0.93
N VAL A 383 7.88 14.95 -1.70
CA VAL A 383 8.08 14.61 -3.10
C VAL A 383 9.48 14.04 -3.28
N ASP A 384 9.60 12.91 -3.97
CA ASP A 384 10.89 12.39 -4.44
C ASP A 384 10.96 12.48 -5.96
N LEU A 385 12.04 13.08 -6.45
CA LEU A 385 12.30 13.22 -7.88
C LEU A 385 13.00 11.99 -8.47
N GLN A 386 13.49 11.10 -7.63
CA GLN A 386 14.14 9.86 -8.03
C GLN A 386 13.10 8.74 -8.16
N LYS A 387 13.09 8.09 -9.31
CA LYS A 387 12.19 6.95 -9.50
C LYS A 387 12.56 5.79 -8.57
N PRO A 388 11.57 5.00 -8.13
CA PRO A 388 11.82 3.78 -7.38
C PRO A 388 12.70 2.79 -8.14
N ASP A 389 13.42 1.94 -7.40
CA ASP A 389 14.14 0.82 -8.01
C ASP A 389 13.17 -0.15 -8.70
N GLY A 390 13.70 -0.94 -9.62
CA GLY A 390 12.93 -2.01 -10.26
C GLY A 390 12.41 -1.68 -11.64
N ASN A 391 12.94 -0.65 -12.28
CA ASN A 391 12.59 -0.32 -13.66
C ASN A 391 13.76 -0.57 -14.62
#